data_937c751b67e6c5a3acb199a62b19048f
#
_entry.id   937c751b67e6c5a3acb199a62b19048f
#
_cell.length_a   1.000
_cell.length_b   1.000
_cell.length_c   1.000
_cell.angle_alpha   90.00
_cell.angle_beta   90.00
_cell.angle_gamma   90.00
#
_symmetry.space_group_name_H-M   'P 1'
#
loop_
_entity.id
_entity.type
_entity.pdbx_description
1 polymer ?
#
loop_
_entity_poly.entity_id
_entity_poly.type
_entity_poly.pdbx_seq_one_letter_code
_entity_poly.pdbx_strand_id
1 'polypeptide(L)'
;MPAKDLYTTVMPHSSLSFIETFMVHGGELQAGDLHQERMLRTLTDFGAEASQPILHGLLSATPWLEVESYLTKQALLPSTTYRLTLEYDLTKIRAIRLIPYQRRSISKLRLVQLPEDFDYSYKYADRCFFDRVKATLPDDEEPLFVRQDGTITDTSFTNVLMETEDGYFTPARPLLKGTQRASLLRRGLIAEHDHLTLTHLTHARFLLLINALLPLEEALRLSPTALQP
;
A
#
# COMPACT_ATOMS: atom_id res chain seq x y z
N MET A 1 -26.82 -0.33 12.68
CA MET A 1 -26.97 -1.42 11.69
C MET A 1 -25.76 -2.33 11.80
N PRO A 2 -25.88 -3.63 11.92
CA PRO A 2 -24.74 -4.51 12.05
C PRO A 2 -23.98 -4.60 10.72
N ALA A 3 -22.66 -4.57 10.80
CA ALA A 3 -21.71 -4.54 9.68
C ALA A 3 -21.70 -5.80 8.77
N LYS A 4 -22.58 -6.76 9.01
CA LYS A 4 -22.59 -8.06 8.31
C LYS A 4 -23.01 -8.01 6.83
N ASP A 5 -23.73 -6.99 6.38
CA ASP A 5 -24.29 -6.96 5.01
C ASP A 5 -23.38 -6.30 3.96
N LEU A 6 -22.16 -5.91 4.33
CA LEU A 6 -21.28 -5.12 3.45
C LEU A 6 -20.21 -5.95 2.71
N TYR A 7 -20.09 -7.27 2.96
CA TYR A 7 -18.85 -8.00 2.64
C TYR A 7 -19.01 -9.27 1.81
N THR A 8 -20.22 -9.67 1.44
CA THR A 8 -20.44 -10.91 0.67
C THR A 8 -20.69 -10.64 -0.80
N THR A 9 -19.71 -10.04 -1.48
CA THR A 9 -19.69 -10.10 -2.95
C THR A 9 -18.37 -10.74 -3.36
N VAL A 10 -18.39 -12.05 -3.56
CA VAL A 10 -17.34 -12.75 -4.31
C VAL A 10 -17.38 -12.16 -5.72
N MET A 11 -16.41 -11.29 -6.03
CA MET A 11 -16.30 -10.70 -7.37
C MET A 11 -16.05 -11.81 -8.39
N PRO A 12 -16.78 -11.86 -9.51
CA PRO A 12 -16.45 -12.82 -10.57
C PRO A 12 -15.03 -12.54 -11.07
N HIS A 13 -14.25 -13.57 -11.36
CA HIS A 13 -12.85 -13.47 -11.83
C HIS A 13 -12.67 -12.52 -13.02
N SER A 14 -13.70 -12.28 -13.81
CA SER A 14 -13.71 -11.35 -14.96
C SER A 14 -13.66 -9.86 -14.59
N SER A 15 -13.89 -9.51 -13.31
CA SER A 15 -13.84 -8.12 -12.80
C SER A 15 -12.66 -7.87 -11.86
N LEU A 16 -11.83 -8.90 -11.61
CA LEU A 16 -10.71 -8.80 -10.69
C LEU A 16 -9.58 -7.97 -11.31
N SER A 17 -9.26 -6.84 -10.69
CA SER A 17 -8.13 -6.00 -11.07
C SER A 17 -7.34 -5.56 -9.86
N PHE A 18 -6.07 -5.23 -10.12
CA PHE A 18 -5.09 -4.83 -9.12
C PHE A 18 -4.47 -3.51 -9.51
N ILE A 19 -3.86 -2.85 -8.56
CA ILE A 19 -3.13 -1.60 -8.81
C ILE A 19 -1.70 -1.68 -8.30
N GLU A 20 -0.81 -0.99 -9.02
CA GLU A 20 0.50 -0.58 -8.51
C GLU A 20 0.54 0.95 -8.42
N THR A 21 1.28 1.43 -7.44
CA THR A 21 1.42 2.87 -7.22
C THR A 21 2.89 3.18 -7.04
N PHE A 22 3.49 3.81 -8.04
CA PHE A 22 4.90 4.13 -8.07
C PHE A 22 5.13 5.60 -7.77
N MET A 23 6.28 5.89 -7.20
CA MET A 23 6.89 7.21 -7.26
C MET A 23 7.61 7.37 -8.60
N VAL A 24 7.37 8.49 -9.27
CA VAL A 24 8.18 8.94 -10.42
C VAL A 24 8.83 10.25 -10.02
N HIS A 25 10.16 10.30 -10.06
CA HIS A 25 10.94 11.49 -9.76
C HIS A 25 12.08 11.64 -10.76
N GLY A 26 12.34 12.86 -11.21
CA GLY A 26 13.33 13.10 -12.28
C GLY A 26 13.00 12.39 -13.60
N GLY A 27 11.74 12.02 -13.83
CA GLY A 27 11.30 11.24 -14.99
C GLY A 27 11.50 9.73 -14.86
N GLU A 28 12.05 9.24 -13.75
CA GLU A 28 12.38 7.84 -13.51
C GLU A 28 11.43 7.16 -12.54
N LEU A 29 11.11 5.91 -12.85
CA LEU A 29 10.29 5.03 -12.01
C LEU A 29 11.12 4.53 -10.82
N GLN A 30 10.66 4.74 -9.60
CA GLN A 30 11.36 4.31 -8.40
C GLN A 30 10.94 2.92 -7.94
N ALA A 31 11.89 2.12 -7.43
CA ALA A 31 11.68 0.79 -6.85
C ALA A 31 10.94 -0.20 -7.79
N GLY A 32 11.23 -0.12 -9.08
CA GLY A 32 10.56 -0.94 -10.10
C GLY A 32 10.67 -2.45 -9.84
N ASP A 33 11.80 -2.92 -9.31
CA ASP A 33 12.06 -4.31 -8.92
C ASP A 33 11.08 -4.84 -7.85
N LEU A 34 10.82 -4.04 -6.82
CA LEU A 34 9.89 -4.40 -5.73
C LEU A 34 8.43 -4.45 -6.20
N HIS A 35 8.06 -3.56 -7.10
CA HIS A 35 6.75 -3.56 -7.73
C HIS A 35 6.58 -4.75 -8.66
N GLN A 36 7.61 -5.07 -9.45
CA GLN A 36 7.63 -6.26 -10.32
C GLN A 36 7.45 -7.54 -9.52
N GLU A 37 8.18 -7.72 -8.43
CA GLU A 37 8.04 -8.88 -7.56
C GLU A 37 6.62 -9.02 -7.00
N ARG A 38 6.00 -7.90 -6.56
CA ARG A 38 4.64 -7.93 -6.04
C ARG A 38 3.63 -8.28 -7.13
N MET A 39 3.76 -7.71 -8.33
CA MET A 39 2.92 -8.06 -9.48
C MET A 39 3.07 -9.52 -9.86
N LEU A 40 4.32 -10.02 -9.98
CA LEU A 40 4.58 -11.42 -10.29
C LEU A 40 3.95 -12.37 -9.27
N ARG A 41 4.10 -12.07 -7.97
CA ARG A 41 3.44 -12.84 -6.91
C ARG A 41 1.92 -12.84 -7.10
N THR A 42 1.31 -11.66 -7.29
CA THR A 42 -0.14 -11.54 -7.49
C THR A 42 -0.59 -12.36 -8.69
N LEU A 43 0.05 -12.20 -9.84
CA LEU A 43 -0.30 -12.92 -11.06
C LEU A 43 -0.15 -14.44 -10.91
N THR A 44 0.91 -14.89 -10.26
CA THR A 44 1.15 -16.32 -10.00
C THR A 44 0.10 -16.91 -9.06
N ASP A 45 -0.19 -16.24 -7.95
CA ASP A 45 -1.14 -16.71 -6.93
C ASP A 45 -2.58 -16.78 -7.48
N PHE A 46 -2.92 -15.92 -8.45
CA PHE A 46 -4.20 -15.94 -9.16
C PHE A 46 -4.20 -16.78 -10.45
N GLY A 47 -3.14 -17.53 -10.71
CA GLY A 47 -3.08 -18.52 -11.80
C GLY A 47 -2.96 -17.89 -13.19
N ALA A 48 -2.31 -16.73 -13.32
CA ALA A 48 -2.02 -16.17 -14.64
C ALA A 48 -1.13 -17.13 -15.44
N GLU A 49 -1.53 -17.39 -16.69
CA GLU A 49 -0.77 -18.27 -17.59
C GLU A 49 0.50 -17.56 -18.09
N ALA A 50 1.58 -18.31 -18.26
CA ALA A 50 2.86 -17.78 -18.76
C ALA A 50 2.75 -17.15 -20.16
N SER A 51 1.76 -17.55 -20.95
CA SER A 51 1.43 -16.99 -22.26
C SER A 51 0.79 -15.61 -22.22
N GLN A 52 0.31 -15.17 -21.06
CA GLN A 52 -0.37 -13.88 -20.95
C GLN A 52 0.62 -12.72 -21.16
N PRO A 53 0.25 -11.68 -21.95
CA PRO A 53 1.12 -10.57 -22.30
C PRO A 53 1.72 -9.86 -21.07
N ILE A 54 0.94 -9.70 -20.00
CA ILE A 54 1.42 -9.03 -18.80
C ILE A 54 2.55 -9.82 -18.11
N LEU A 55 2.38 -11.13 -17.97
CA LEU A 55 3.39 -11.97 -17.31
C LEU A 55 4.65 -12.08 -18.17
N HIS A 56 4.49 -12.23 -19.47
CA HIS A 56 5.61 -12.22 -20.42
C HIS A 56 6.37 -10.88 -20.38
N GLY A 57 5.65 -9.75 -20.35
CA GLY A 57 6.27 -8.43 -20.23
C GLY A 57 7.06 -8.27 -18.94
N LEU A 58 6.48 -8.64 -17.79
CA LEU A 58 7.15 -8.56 -16.49
C LEU A 58 8.39 -9.46 -16.36
N LEU A 59 8.41 -10.59 -17.05
CA LEU A 59 9.55 -11.51 -17.06
C LEU A 59 10.62 -11.15 -18.11
N SER A 60 10.37 -10.14 -18.93
CA SER A 60 11.32 -9.69 -19.96
C SER A 60 12.51 -8.93 -19.35
N ALA A 61 13.52 -8.65 -20.17
CA ALA A 61 14.66 -7.82 -19.81
C ALA A 61 14.27 -6.34 -19.56
N THR A 62 13.09 -5.92 -20.03
CA THR A 62 12.57 -4.56 -19.93
C THR A 62 11.13 -4.56 -19.38
N PRO A 63 10.93 -4.96 -18.11
CA PRO A 63 9.59 -5.21 -17.57
C PRO A 63 8.69 -3.94 -17.57
N TRP A 64 9.28 -2.77 -17.60
CA TRP A 64 8.57 -1.49 -17.54
C TRP A 64 8.50 -0.73 -18.87
N LEU A 65 8.84 -1.35 -19.98
CA LEU A 65 8.91 -0.71 -21.30
C LEU A 65 7.64 0.07 -21.67
N GLU A 66 6.46 -0.49 -21.38
CA GLU A 66 5.17 0.17 -21.63
C GLU A 66 5.00 1.41 -20.75
N VAL A 67 5.38 1.32 -19.46
CA VAL A 67 5.32 2.44 -18.52
C VAL A 67 6.32 3.51 -18.88
N GLU A 68 7.55 3.15 -19.23
CA GLU A 68 8.61 4.08 -19.66
C GLU A 68 8.20 4.78 -20.94
N SER A 69 7.67 4.03 -21.94
CA SER A 69 7.13 4.62 -23.17
C SER A 69 5.96 5.57 -22.91
N TYR A 70 5.16 5.33 -21.89
CA TYR A 70 4.12 6.27 -21.46
C TYR A 70 4.75 7.52 -20.85
N LEU A 71 5.73 7.37 -19.95
CA LEU A 71 6.39 8.50 -19.28
C LEU A 71 7.12 9.44 -20.26
N THR A 72 7.78 8.90 -21.29
CA THR A 72 8.49 9.70 -22.30
C THR A 72 7.58 10.65 -23.10
N LYS A 73 6.27 10.35 -23.14
CA LYS A 73 5.25 11.19 -23.81
C LYS A 73 4.67 12.27 -22.89
N GLN A 74 5.07 12.29 -21.63
CA GLN A 74 4.56 13.27 -20.66
C GLN A 74 5.54 14.45 -20.53
N ALA A 75 5.01 15.66 -20.36
CA ALA A 75 5.81 16.85 -20.06
C ALA A 75 6.14 16.90 -18.56
N LEU A 76 7.10 16.08 -18.13
CA LEU A 76 7.47 15.97 -16.72
C LEU A 76 8.41 17.09 -16.30
N LEU A 77 8.15 17.69 -15.15
CA LEU A 77 9.06 18.63 -14.50
C LEU A 77 10.07 17.85 -13.64
N PRO A 78 11.39 18.01 -13.85
CA PRO A 78 12.41 17.23 -13.14
C PRO A 78 12.35 17.33 -11.61
N SER A 79 11.94 18.48 -11.08
CA SER A 79 11.82 18.73 -9.64
C SER A 79 10.51 18.27 -9.02
N THR A 80 9.57 17.77 -9.82
CA THR A 80 8.25 17.36 -9.36
C THR A 80 8.21 15.85 -9.15
N THR A 81 7.72 15.43 -8.00
CA THR A 81 7.38 14.03 -7.75
C THR A 81 5.98 13.76 -8.28
N TYR A 82 5.81 12.68 -9.00
CA TYR A 82 4.51 12.23 -9.51
C TYR A 82 4.12 10.90 -8.91
N ARG A 83 2.82 10.69 -8.77
CA ARG A 83 2.20 9.41 -8.50
C ARG A 83 1.77 8.78 -9.81
N LEU A 84 2.39 7.66 -10.17
CA LEU A 84 1.95 6.80 -11.25
C LEU A 84 1.13 5.66 -10.67
N THR A 85 -0.11 5.52 -11.13
CA THR A 85 -0.97 4.38 -10.80
C THR A 85 -1.13 3.53 -12.06
N LEU A 86 -0.73 2.27 -11.96
CA LEU A 86 -0.90 1.25 -12.99
C LEU A 86 -1.99 0.31 -12.51
N GLU A 87 -3.05 0.18 -13.29
CA GLU A 87 -4.12 -0.79 -13.08
C GLU A 87 -3.94 -1.96 -14.04
N TYR A 88 -4.07 -3.19 -13.54
CA TYR A 88 -3.87 -4.40 -14.32
C TYR A 88 -4.80 -5.52 -13.87
N ASP A 89 -4.99 -6.49 -14.75
CA ASP A 89 -5.64 -7.77 -14.45
C ASP A 89 -4.70 -8.94 -14.73
N LEU A 90 -5.21 -10.14 -14.78
CA LEU A 90 -4.41 -11.34 -15.03
C LEU A 90 -3.89 -11.44 -16.48
N THR A 91 -4.34 -10.56 -17.37
CA THR A 91 -4.01 -10.64 -18.82
C THR A 91 -3.19 -9.46 -19.31
N LYS A 92 -3.45 -8.24 -18.84
CA LYS A 92 -2.85 -7.02 -19.38
C LYS A 92 -2.88 -5.83 -18.41
N ILE A 93 -2.10 -4.82 -18.72
CA ILE A 93 -2.25 -3.48 -18.16
C ILE A 93 -3.56 -2.87 -18.70
N ARG A 94 -4.38 -2.38 -17.80
CA ARG A 94 -5.70 -1.77 -18.09
C ARG A 94 -5.62 -0.26 -18.24
N ALA A 95 -4.84 0.37 -17.35
CA ALA A 95 -4.68 1.81 -17.35
C ALA A 95 -3.38 2.25 -16.69
N ILE A 96 -2.83 3.34 -17.17
CA ILE A 96 -1.72 4.08 -16.56
C ILE A 96 -2.20 5.50 -16.32
N ARG A 97 -2.09 5.99 -15.08
CA ARG A 97 -2.46 7.35 -14.70
C ARG A 97 -1.29 8.01 -13.97
N LEU A 98 -0.95 9.21 -14.37
CA LEU A 98 0.12 9.99 -13.79
C LEU A 98 -0.42 11.35 -13.32
N ILE A 99 -0.19 11.67 -12.06
CA ILE A 99 -0.57 12.98 -11.49
C ILE A 99 0.56 13.51 -10.60
N PRO A 100 0.74 14.83 -10.50
CA PRO A 100 1.63 15.39 -9.48
C PRO A 100 1.26 14.87 -8.10
N TYR A 101 2.28 14.46 -7.34
CA TYR A 101 2.04 13.94 -6.00
C TYR A 101 1.88 15.07 -5.00
N GLN A 102 0.82 15.01 -4.23
CA GLN A 102 0.60 15.88 -3.08
C GLN A 102 0.53 15.03 -1.82
N ARG A 103 1.45 15.29 -0.89
CA ARG A 103 1.47 14.61 0.40
C ARG A 103 0.23 14.98 1.19
N ARG A 104 -0.45 13.98 1.75
CA ARG A 104 -1.58 14.19 2.65
C ARG A 104 -1.09 14.72 3.99
N SER A 105 -1.87 15.59 4.61
CA SER A 105 -1.68 16.00 6.00
C SER A 105 -2.57 15.11 6.87
N ILE A 106 -1.97 14.29 7.70
CA ILE A 106 -2.68 13.42 8.65
C ILE A 106 -2.23 13.82 10.05
N SER A 107 -3.20 14.14 10.90
CA SER A 107 -2.96 14.55 12.28
C SER A 107 -3.38 13.49 13.29
N LYS A 108 -4.30 12.58 12.92
CA LYS A 108 -4.85 11.56 13.81
C LYS A 108 -5.03 10.21 13.12
N LEU A 109 -4.97 9.17 13.91
CA LEU A 109 -5.27 7.79 13.52
C LEU A 109 -6.48 7.30 14.30
N ARG A 110 -7.58 7.02 13.58
CA ARG A 110 -8.82 6.47 14.12
C ARG A 110 -8.76 4.95 14.12
N LEU A 111 -8.88 4.32 15.28
CA LEU A 111 -8.92 2.87 15.35
C LEU A 111 -10.21 2.33 14.71
N VAL A 112 -10.05 1.43 13.78
CA VAL A 112 -11.16 0.77 13.07
C VAL A 112 -10.97 -0.73 13.09
N GLN A 113 -11.93 -1.43 13.70
CA GLN A 113 -11.88 -2.88 13.73
C GLN A 113 -12.23 -3.48 12.37
N LEU A 114 -11.37 -4.39 11.88
CA LEU A 114 -11.63 -5.12 10.65
C LEU A 114 -12.73 -6.17 10.86
N PRO A 115 -13.54 -6.43 9.85
CA PRO A 115 -14.33 -7.65 9.79
C PRO A 115 -13.44 -8.89 9.92
N GLU A 116 -13.97 -9.97 10.48
CA GLU A 116 -13.21 -11.20 10.75
C GLU A 116 -12.60 -11.78 9.47
N ASP A 117 -13.37 -11.80 8.38
CA ASP A 117 -12.98 -12.38 7.09
C ASP A 117 -12.39 -11.35 6.11
N PHE A 118 -11.99 -10.15 6.59
CA PHE A 118 -11.47 -9.12 5.71
C PHE A 118 -10.08 -9.48 5.19
N ASP A 119 -9.95 -9.63 3.86
CA ASP A 119 -8.69 -9.87 3.17
C ASP A 119 -8.33 -8.73 2.21
N TYR A 120 -7.12 -8.23 2.34
CA TYR A 120 -6.49 -7.29 1.41
C TYR A 120 -5.01 -7.66 1.21
N SER A 121 -4.72 -8.96 1.15
CA SER A 121 -3.35 -9.49 0.99
C SER A 121 -2.73 -9.11 -0.35
N TYR A 122 -3.56 -8.77 -1.32
CA TYR A 122 -3.20 -8.25 -2.63
C TYR A 122 -3.71 -6.83 -2.80
N LYS A 123 -3.01 -6.05 -3.64
CA LYS A 123 -3.35 -4.64 -3.85
C LYS A 123 -4.49 -4.52 -4.87
N TYR A 124 -5.71 -4.90 -4.45
CA TYR A 124 -6.90 -4.82 -5.29
C TYR A 124 -7.19 -3.39 -5.75
N ALA A 125 -7.70 -3.25 -6.99
CA ALA A 125 -8.20 -1.99 -7.51
C ALA A 125 -9.49 -1.55 -6.80
N ASP A 126 -10.31 -2.52 -6.36
CA ASP A 126 -11.47 -2.24 -5.52
C ASP A 126 -11.02 -1.78 -4.13
N ARG A 127 -11.37 -0.56 -3.81
CA ARG A 127 -11.07 0.12 -2.56
C ARG A 127 -12.32 0.56 -1.80
N CYS A 128 -13.49 0.08 -2.21
CA CYS A 128 -14.78 0.52 -1.66
C CYS A 128 -14.86 0.44 -0.14
N PHE A 129 -14.22 -0.57 0.48
CA PHE A 129 -14.16 -0.66 1.94
C PHE A 129 -13.41 0.52 2.56
N PHE A 130 -12.19 0.75 2.10
CA PHE A 130 -11.36 1.85 2.61
C PHE A 130 -11.99 3.22 2.36
N ASP A 131 -12.56 3.42 1.19
CA ASP A 131 -13.19 4.69 0.79
C ASP A 131 -14.43 4.96 1.64
N ARG A 132 -15.26 3.94 1.93
CA ARG A 132 -16.41 4.09 2.85
C ARG A 132 -15.96 4.43 4.26
N VAL A 133 -14.96 3.73 4.80
CA VAL A 133 -14.44 4.04 6.13
C VAL A 133 -13.88 5.46 6.17
N LYS A 134 -13.05 5.83 5.18
CA LYS A 134 -12.47 7.18 5.12
C LYS A 134 -13.52 8.27 4.98
N ALA A 135 -14.60 8.04 4.26
CA ALA A 135 -15.70 9.00 4.09
C ALA A 135 -16.44 9.32 5.42
N THR A 136 -16.27 8.51 6.47
CA THR A 136 -16.84 8.77 7.79
C THR A 136 -15.91 9.60 8.70
N LEU A 137 -14.68 9.88 8.26
CA LEU A 137 -13.65 10.55 9.05
C LEU A 137 -13.35 11.94 8.48
N PRO A 138 -12.93 12.89 9.32
CA PRO A 138 -12.35 14.16 8.87
C PRO A 138 -11.19 13.97 7.89
N ASP A 139 -10.89 14.98 7.08
CA ASP A 139 -9.87 14.90 6.04
C ASP A 139 -8.47 14.61 6.59
N ASP A 140 -8.15 15.13 7.77
CA ASP A 140 -6.88 14.97 8.48
C ASP A 140 -6.81 13.75 9.40
N GLU A 141 -7.87 12.95 9.48
CA GLU A 141 -7.89 11.66 10.18
C GLU A 141 -7.74 10.50 9.20
N GLU A 142 -7.03 9.46 9.60
CA GLU A 142 -6.82 8.25 8.80
C GLU A 142 -7.18 7.01 9.62
N PRO A 143 -7.90 6.02 9.06
CA PRO A 143 -8.18 4.79 9.77
C PRO A 143 -6.89 3.98 10.00
N LEU A 144 -6.71 3.51 11.22
CA LEU A 144 -5.74 2.49 11.58
C LEU A 144 -6.50 1.20 11.87
N PHE A 145 -6.29 0.20 11.03
CA PHE A 145 -7.06 -1.02 11.10
C PHE A 145 -6.50 -2.00 12.12
N VAL A 146 -7.40 -2.61 12.89
CA VAL A 146 -7.11 -3.53 13.99
C VAL A 146 -7.87 -4.83 13.73
N ARG A 147 -7.20 -5.98 13.89
CA ARG A 147 -7.83 -7.30 13.79
C ARG A 147 -8.63 -7.62 15.05
N GLN A 148 -9.48 -8.65 14.99
CA GLN A 148 -10.27 -9.12 16.14
C GLN A 148 -9.41 -9.54 17.34
N ASP A 149 -8.19 -10.02 17.09
CA ASP A 149 -7.21 -10.39 18.12
C ASP A 149 -6.46 -9.18 18.72
N GLY A 150 -6.85 -7.95 18.35
CA GLY A 150 -6.24 -6.72 18.82
C GLY A 150 -4.93 -6.35 18.13
N THR A 151 -4.46 -7.13 17.15
CA THR A 151 -3.25 -6.80 16.40
C THR A 151 -3.48 -5.66 15.41
N ILE A 152 -2.56 -4.72 15.41
CA ILE A 152 -2.51 -3.60 14.45
C ILE A 152 -2.11 -4.13 13.07
N THR A 153 -2.66 -3.51 12.04
CA THR A 153 -2.30 -3.80 10.66
C THR A 153 -1.76 -2.53 9.95
N ASP A 154 -2.54 -1.98 9.03
CA ASP A 154 -2.17 -0.86 8.16
C ASP A 154 -3.19 0.28 8.31
N THR A 155 -2.91 1.40 7.66
CA THR A 155 -3.94 2.41 7.36
C THR A 155 -4.60 2.10 6.01
N SER A 156 -5.45 3.00 5.51
CA SER A 156 -6.07 2.80 4.20
C SER A 156 -5.06 2.86 3.04
N PHE A 157 -3.86 3.45 3.22
CA PHE A 157 -2.91 3.65 2.13
C PHE A 157 -1.42 3.52 2.53
N THR A 158 -1.11 3.25 3.81
CA THR A 158 0.27 3.12 4.32
C THR A 158 0.43 1.87 5.18
N ASN A 159 1.65 1.31 5.19
CA ASN A 159 2.08 0.48 6.31
C ASN A 159 2.46 1.37 7.51
N VAL A 160 2.42 0.79 8.70
CA VAL A 160 2.70 1.48 9.96
C VAL A 160 4.03 0.99 10.52
N LEU A 161 4.85 1.92 10.99
CA LEU A 161 6.02 1.63 11.81
C LEU A 161 5.83 2.21 13.20
N MET A 162 6.29 1.49 14.19
CA MET A 162 6.49 1.95 15.55
C MET A 162 7.96 2.27 15.76
N GLU A 163 8.30 3.49 16.13
CA GLU A 163 9.65 3.90 16.55
C GLU A 163 9.80 3.74 18.06
N THR A 164 10.84 3.06 18.47
CA THR A 164 11.26 2.89 19.87
C THR A 164 12.73 3.27 20.02
N GLU A 165 13.28 3.14 21.22
CA GLU A 165 14.72 3.28 21.44
C GLU A 165 15.53 2.17 20.76
N ASP A 166 14.94 0.99 20.59
CA ASP A 166 15.58 -0.19 19.99
C ASP A 166 15.49 -0.20 18.46
N GLY A 167 14.77 0.75 17.83
CA GLY A 167 14.63 0.85 16.38
C GLY A 167 13.18 0.93 15.91
N TYR A 168 12.97 0.48 14.68
CA TYR A 168 11.67 0.54 14.01
C TYR A 168 11.06 -0.86 13.88
N PHE A 169 9.79 -0.97 14.27
CA PHE A 169 9.03 -2.21 14.18
C PHE A 169 7.77 -2.03 13.34
N THR A 170 7.38 -3.07 12.61
CA THR A 170 6.16 -3.09 11.78
C THR A 170 5.37 -4.36 12.07
N PRO A 171 4.04 -4.36 11.93
CA PRO A 171 3.25 -5.58 12.07
C PRO A 171 3.78 -6.70 11.16
N ALA A 172 3.98 -7.91 11.71
CA ALA A 172 4.36 -9.09 10.92
C ALA A 172 3.23 -9.52 9.97
N ARG A 173 1.97 -9.23 10.36
CA ARG A 173 0.78 -9.53 9.56
C ARG A 173 0.08 -8.23 9.09
N PRO A 174 0.67 -7.44 8.17
CA PRO A 174 0.01 -6.27 7.60
C PRO A 174 -1.21 -6.69 6.77
N LEU A 175 -2.07 -5.75 6.40
CA LEU A 175 -3.09 -5.99 5.37
C LEU A 175 -2.45 -6.18 4.00
N LEU A 176 -1.47 -5.33 3.68
CA LEU A 176 -0.73 -5.42 2.43
C LEU A 176 0.78 -5.41 2.70
N LYS A 177 1.50 -6.36 2.11
CA LYS A 177 2.97 -6.34 2.09
C LYS A 177 3.46 -5.25 1.12
N GLY A 178 3.60 -4.01 1.64
CA GLY A 178 3.98 -2.83 0.85
C GLY A 178 5.41 -2.89 0.35
N THR A 179 5.70 -2.27 -0.81
CA THR A 179 7.03 -2.25 -1.42
C THR A 179 8.04 -1.50 -0.57
N GLN A 180 7.68 -0.34 0.00
CA GLN A 180 8.57 0.38 0.91
C GLN A 180 8.88 -0.44 2.18
N ARG A 181 7.86 -1.07 2.77
CA ARG A 181 8.07 -2.00 3.89
C ARG A 181 9.03 -3.14 3.52
N ALA A 182 8.85 -3.76 2.36
CA ALA A 182 9.72 -4.83 1.87
C ALA A 182 11.17 -4.36 1.68
N SER A 183 11.37 -3.16 1.12
CA SER A 183 12.69 -2.54 0.97
C SER A 183 13.39 -2.38 2.32
N LEU A 184 12.69 -1.83 3.31
CA LEU A 184 13.25 -1.55 4.63
C LEU A 184 13.60 -2.83 5.40
N LEU A 185 12.76 -3.87 5.29
CA LEU A 185 13.03 -5.20 5.87
C LEU A 185 14.27 -5.84 5.24
N ARG A 186 14.39 -5.83 3.91
CA ARG A 186 15.58 -6.38 3.21
C ARG A 186 16.87 -5.68 3.59
N ARG A 187 16.80 -4.39 3.86
CA ARG A 187 17.94 -3.56 4.29
C ARG A 187 18.23 -3.69 5.79
N GLY A 188 17.42 -4.43 6.55
CA GLY A 188 17.56 -4.57 8.00
C GLY A 188 17.32 -3.26 8.78
N LEU A 189 16.58 -2.31 8.18
CA LEU A 189 16.30 -1.01 8.80
C LEU A 189 15.06 -1.05 9.70
N ILE A 190 14.22 -2.04 9.55
CA ILE A 190 13.05 -2.30 10.39
C ILE A 190 12.95 -3.79 10.71
N ALA A 191 12.28 -4.13 11.79
CA ALA A 191 11.98 -5.51 12.19
C ALA A 191 10.46 -5.76 12.23
N GLU A 192 10.06 -7.00 12.01
CA GLU A 192 8.68 -7.42 12.21
C GLU A 192 8.38 -7.65 13.68
N HIS A 193 7.18 -7.30 14.12
CA HIS A 193 6.67 -7.58 15.45
C HIS A 193 5.42 -8.47 15.31
N ASP A 194 5.50 -9.71 15.82
CA ASP A 194 4.46 -10.74 15.60
C ASP A 194 3.09 -10.35 16.17
N HIS A 195 3.07 -9.64 17.29
CA HIS A 195 1.84 -9.27 17.99
C HIS A 195 1.83 -7.78 18.36
N LEU A 196 1.96 -6.89 17.37
CA LEU A 196 1.90 -5.44 17.58
C LEU A 196 0.47 -5.02 17.91
N THR A 197 0.26 -4.42 19.07
CA THR A 197 -1.07 -4.01 19.58
C THR A 197 -1.11 -2.51 19.88
N LEU A 198 -2.29 -1.98 20.20
CA LEU A 198 -2.46 -0.60 20.61
C LEU A 198 -1.58 -0.24 21.82
N THR A 199 -1.45 -1.14 22.80
CA THR A 199 -0.59 -0.91 23.97
C THR A 199 0.86 -0.63 23.57
N HIS A 200 1.41 -1.36 22.60
CA HIS A 200 2.75 -1.08 22.09
C HIS A 200 2.82 0.30 21.44
N LEU A 201 1.81 0.65 20.61
CA LEU A 201 1.79 1.95 19.92
C LEU A 201 1.69 3.13 20.88
N THR A 202 0.96 2.99 22.00
CA THR A 202 0.85 4.08 23.01
C THR A 202 2.17 4.32 23.75
N HIS A 203 3.08 3.35 23.79
CA HIS A 203 4.41 3.46 24.37
C HIS A 203 5.51 3.75 23.33
N ALA A 204 5.15 3.86 22.07
CA ALA A 204 6.09 4.23 21.02
C ALA A 204 6.62 5.66 21.20
N ARG A 205 7.81 5.92 20.70
CA ARG A 205 8.33 7.27 20.57
C ARG A 205 7.58 8.06 19.51
N PHE A 206 7.36 7.41 18.37
CA PHE A 206 6.55 7.92 17.25
C PHE A 206 5.93 6.77 16.46
N LEU A 207 4.87 7.11 15.74
CA LEU A 207 4.27 6.27 14.70
C LEU A 207 4.63 6.87 13.35
N LEU A 208 5.12 6.05 12.43
CA LEU A 208 5.46 6.48 11.09
C LEU A 208 4.58 5.76 10.07
N LEU A 209 4.08 6.53 9.11
CA LEU A 209 3.29 6.01 8.01
C LEU A 209 4.14 6.03 6.74
N ILE A 210 4.33 4.86 6.12
CA ILE A 210 5.18 4.66 4.95
C ILE A 210 4.43 3.99 3.79
N ASN A 211 4.82 4.34 2.58
CA ASN A 211 4.44 3.64 1.36
C ASN A 211 5.44 3.96 0.24
N ALA A 212 5.19 3.54 -1.00
CA ALA A 212 6.10 3.80 -2.13
C ALA A 212 6.33 5.30 -2.43
N LEU A 213 5.43 6.19 -1.99
CA LEU A 213 5.51 7.65 -2.15
C LEU A 213 5.93 8.37 -0.85
N LEU A 214 6.12 7.62 0.23
CA LEU A 214 6.52 8.09 1.54
C LEU A 214 7.66 7.18 2.05
N PRO A 215 8.89 7.36 1.55
CA PRO A 215 10.05 6.64 2.06
C PRO A 215 10.28 6.99 3.53
N LEU A 216 11.14 6.24 4.22
CA LEU A 216 11.34 6.36 5.67
C LEU A 216 11.72 7.80 6.07
N GLU A 217 12.56 8.45 5.28
CA GLU A 217 13.06 9.81 5.49
C GLU A 217 11.95 10.86 5.36
N GLU A 218 10.91 10.55 4.58
CA GLU A 218 9.74 11.40 4.33
C GLU A 218 8.46 10.87 4.97
N ALA A 219 8.56 9.85 5.84
CA ALA A 219 7.40 9.26 6.49
C ALA A 219 6.56 10.30 7.23
N LEU A 220 5.25 10.10 7.24
CA LEU A 220 4.37 10.88 8.12
C LEU A 220 4.61 10.43 9.56
N ARG A 221 5.10 11.35 10.39
CA ARG A 221 5.51 11.06 11.77
C ARG A 221 4.48 11.63 12.74
N LEU A 222 3.87 10.76 13.53
CA LEU A 222 2.80 11.09 14.46
C LEU A 222 3.22 10.76 15.89
N SER A 223 2.81 11.59 16.85
CA SER A 223 2.89 11.24 18.27
C SER A 223 1.91 10.10 18.59
N PRO A 224 2.19 9.22 19.56
CA PRO A 224 1.18 8.28 20.07
C PRO A 224 -0.13 8.91 20.52
N THR A 225 -0.12 10.19 20.91
CA THR A 225 -1.34 10.97 21.24
C THR A 225 -2.26 11.21 20.04
N ALA A 226 -1.80 10.95 18.81
CA ALA A 226 -2.63 11.00 17.62
C ALA A 226 -3.60 9.80 17.49
N LEU A 227 -3.39 8.73 18.27
CA LEU A 227 -4.28 7.57 18.29
C LEU A 227 -5.62 7.96 18.94
N GLN A 228 -6.71 7.66 18.25
CA GLN A 228 -8.07 7.92 18.71
C GLN A 228 -8.88 6.63 18.68
N PRO A 229 -9.69 6.34 19.71
CA PRO A 229 -10.56 5.18 19.77
C PRO A 229 -11.67 5.20 18.72
#